data_b3e0ff9b66701f107282fdd73f895678
#
_entry.id   b3e0ff9b66701f107282fdd73f895678
#
_cell.length_a   1.000
_cell.length_b   1.000
_cell.length_c   1.000
_cell.angle_alpha   90.00
_cell.angle_beta   90.00
_cell.angle_gamma   90.00
#
_symmetry.space_group_name_H-M   'P 1'
#
loop_
_entity.id
_entity.type
_entity.pdbx_description
1 polymer ?
#
loop_
_entity_poly.entity_id
_entity_poly.type
_entity_poly.pdbx_seq_one_letter_code
_entity_poly.pdbx_strand_id
1 'polypeptide(L)'
;MKKDELYGNISSSFFMHKSMRFPHVGIEVYMYSTVMTSMISGIEAIPVKVEVDISTGMPAFDMVGYLSSEVKEARERVRTALHNCGFCLPAKRITINLSPANIRKSGTGFDLPIAIALLIAMEEIPVKHTQNMMFTGELNLNGQLLGVSGVLPIVSDGKKAGYGHFVVPAANLAEGRLVEQAEVLGFDKLMDVIHFLQTTEYEDPEFLMADMQKTTLEVDFAEVNGQAFLKRAAEIAASGMHNMLMVGPPGSGKTMISERMATILP
;
A
#
# COMPACT_ATOMS: atom_id res chain seq x y z
N MET A 1 13.69 43.75 0.30
CA MET A 1 12.67 43.39 1.31
C MET A 1 12.32 41.93 1.11
N LYS A 2 12.66 41.08 2.08
CA LYS A 2 12.76 39.63 2.01
C LYS A 2 11.40 38.96 1.99
N LYS A 3 11.26 37.94 1.15
CA LYS A 3 10.11 37.05 1.01
C LYS A 3 10.36 35.73 1.80
N ASP A 4 10.77 35.83 3.06
CA ASP A 4 11.16 34.69 3.88
C ASP A 4 10.48 34.75 5.25
N GLU A 5 9.13 34.74 5.27
CA GLU A 5 8.38 34.62 6.52
C GLU A 5 6.96 34.10 6.26
N LEU A 6 6.80 32.90 5.73
CA LEU A 6 5.45 32.27 5.65
C LEU A 6 5.46 30.72 5.67
N TYR A 7 6.51 30.12 6.20
CA TYR A 7 6.43 28.70 6.60
C TYR A 7 6.79 28.60 8.08
N GLY A 8 5.79 28.99 8.89
CA GLY A 8 5.81 28.73 10.32
C GLY A 8 5.88 27.24 10.58
N ASN A 9 6.87 26.87 11.38
CA ASN A 9 7.08 25.59 12.01
C ASN A 9 5.74 24.94 12.43
N ILE A 10 5.30 23.92 11.73
CA ILE A 10 4.37 22.94 12.30
C ILE A 10 5.24 21.99 13.11
N SER A 11 5.63 22.50 14.27
CA SER A 11 6.11 21.70 15.38
C SER A 11 5.07 20.62 15.67
N SER A 12 5.49 19.37 15.56
CA SER A 12 4.77 18.18 15.98
C SER A 12 4.32 18.32 17.45
N SER A 13 3.19 18.97 17.67
CA SER A 13 2.51 18.92 18.96
C SER A 13 1.78 17.58 19.06
N PHE A 14 2.52 16.66 19.56
CA PHE A 14 2.15 15.35 20.02
C PHE A 14 1.07 15.49 21.10
N PHE A 15 -0.18 15.20 20.76
CA PHE A 15 -1.19 14.97 21.78
C PHE A 15 -0.94 13.58 22.40
N MET A 16 -0.03 13.58 23.36
CA MET A 16 0.08 12.53 24.35
C MET A 16 -1.11 12.65 25.30
N HIS A 17 -2.20 11.94 25.00
CA HIS A 17 -3.25 11.76 26.01
C HIS A 17 -2.76 10.73 27.03
N LYS A 18 -2.00 11.26 27.99
CA LYS A 18 -1.68 10.57 29.23
C LYS A 18 -2.99 10.38 30.00
N SER A 19 -3.44 9.14 30.15
CA SER A 19 -4.60 8.79 30.96
C SER A 19 -4.36 9.24 32.40
N MET A 20 -4.96 10.37 32.80
CA MET A 20 -5.13 10.69 34.22
C MET A 20 -6.20 9.77 34.79
N ARG A 21 -5.81 8.88 35.69
CA ARG A 21 -6.76 8.13 36.52
C ARG A 21 -7.43 9.08 37.49
N PHE A 22 -8.69 9.40 37.24
CA PHE A 22 -9.58 9.98 38.24
C PHE A 22 -10.45 8.86 38.82
N PRO A 23 -10.53 8.70 40.15
CA PRO A 23 -11.41 7.71 40.75
C PRO A 23 -12.87 8.19 40.65
N HIS A 24 -13.75 7.32 40.17
CA HIS A 24 -15.23 7.42 40.22
C HIS A 24 -15.96 8.29 39.19
N VAL A 25 -15.54 8.31 37.96
CA VAL A 25 -16.43 8.56 36.81
C VAL A 25 -16.17 7.44 35.81
N GLY A 26 -17.20 6.81 35.23
CA GLY A 26 -17.01 5.75 34.25
C GLY A 26 -16.16 6.28 33.08
N ILE A 27 -14.86 5.97 33.12
CA ILE A 27 -13.91 6.38 32.08
C ILE A 27 -14.21 5.48 30.89
N GLU A 28 -14.87 6.03 29.88
CA GLU A 28 -14.86 5.42 28.56
C GLU A 28 -13.42 5.41 28.08
N VAL A 29 -12.80 4.23 28.08
CA VAL A 29 -11.48 4.04 27.50
C VAL A 29 -11.69 4.12 25.97
N TYR A 30 -11.41 5.29 25.40
CA TYR A 30 -11.41 5.47 23.94
C TYR A 30 -10.21 4.73 23.36
N MET A 31 -10.50 3.64 22.66
CA MET A 31 -9.49 2.86 21.96
C MET A 31 -9.39 3.41 20.53
N TYR A 32 -8.50 4.37 20.32
CA TYR A 32 -8.29 5.04 19.03
C TYR A 32 -6.89 4.77 18.50
N SER A 33 -6.78 4.59 17.19
CA SER A 33 -5.49 4.41 16.52
C SER A 33 -5.48 5.07 15.15
N THR A 34 -4.28 5.29 14.64
CA THR A 34 -4.03 5.80 13.28
C THR A 34 -2.84 5.10 12.66
N VAL A 35 -3.02 4.63 11.43
CA VAL A 35 -1.97 4.01 10.62
C VAL A 35 -1.95 4.66 9.23
N MET A 36 -0.77 4.82 8.65
CA MET A 36 -0.61 5.40 7.33
C MET A 36 -0.45 4.31 6.26
N THR A 37 -1.12 4.54 5.16
CA THR A 37 -1.03 3.79 3.91
C THR A 37 -1.10 4.73 2.72
N SER A 38 -1.10 4.19 1.51
CA SER A 38 -1.35 4.94 0.28
C SER A 38 -2.27 4.18 -0.65
N MET A 39 -2.88 4.90 -1.56
CA MET A 39 -3.58 4.34 -2.72
C MET A 39 -2.95 4.84 -4.02
N ILE A 40 -3.02 4.03 -5.06
CA ILE A 40 -2.51 4.40 -6.37
C ILE A 40 -3.57 5.19 -7.15
N SER A 41 -3.14 6.28 -7.74
CA SER A 41 -3.93 7.09 -8.67
C SER A 41 -3.10 7.43 -9.91
N GLY A 42 -3.30 6.69 -10.99
CA GLY A 42 -2.43 6.74 -12.15
C GLY A 42 -1.03 6.21 -11.82
N ILE A 43 -0.03 7.07 -11.83
CA ILE A 43 1.38 6.75 -11.50
C ILE A 43 1.79 7.29 -10.12
N GLU A 44 0.92 7.98 -9.42
CA GLU A 44 1.20 8.60 -8.12
C GLU A 44 0.57 7.80 -6.97
N ALA A 45 1.18 7.85 -5.81
CA ALA A 45 0.64 7.29 -4.58
C ALA A 45 0.11 8.41 -3.67
N ILE A 46 -1.20 8.38 -3.42
CA ILE A 46 -1.87 9.36 -2.57
C ILE A 46 -1.91 8.81 -1.14
N PRO A 47 -1.37 9.52 -0.13
CA PRO A 47 -1.42 9.10 1.25
C PRO A 47 -2.87 8.96 1.75
N VAL A 48 -3.13 7.87 2.44
CA VAL A 48 -4.41 7.57 3.09
C VAL A 48 -4.17 7.27 4.56
N LYS A 49 -4.92 7.94 5.42
CA LYS A 49 -4.91 7.69 6.86
C LYS A 49 -6.02 6.69 7.19
N VAL A 50 -5.65 5.60 7.82
CA VAL A 50 -6.56 4.62 8.41
C VAL A 50 -6.73 4.97 9.88
N GLU A 51 -7.93 5.36 10.26
CA GLU A 51 -8.29 5.72 11.63
C GLU A 51 -9.28 4.69 12.17
N VAL A 52 -9.01 4.15 13.33
CA VAL A 52 -9.88 3.18 14.00
C VAL A 52 -10.32 3.73 15.34
N ASP A 53 -11.63 3.67 15.61
CA ASP A 53 -12.25 3.96 16.89
C ASP A 53 -13.02 2.73 17.37
N ILE A 54 -12.78 2.32 18.62
CA ILE A 54 -13.52 1.24 19.28
C ILE A 54 -14.21 1.82 20.50
N SER A 55 -15.50 2.03 20.40
CA SER A 55 -16.34 2.69 21.42
C SER A 55 -17.41 1.75 21.99
N THR A 56 -17.94 2.13 23.15
CA THR A 56 -19.07 1.44 23.78
C THR A 56 -20.32 1.59 22.92
N GLY A 57 -21.12 0.53 22.80
CA GLY A 57 -22.34 0.55 22.01
C GLY A 57 -22.75 -0.82 21.51
N MET A 58 -23.79 -0.87 20.69
CA MET A 58 -24.17 -2.13 20.02
C MET A 58 -23.01 -2.58 19.12
N PRO A 59 -22.65 -3.88 19.18
CA PRO A 59 -21.59 -4.41 18.33
C PRO A 59 -21.84 -4.12 16.84
N ALA A 60 -20.92 -3.40 16.23
CA ALA A 60 -20.95 -3.05 14.81
C ALA A 60 -19.53 -2.96 14.29
N PHE A 61 -19.36 -3.20 13.00
CA PHE A 61 -18.09 -3.02 12.31
C PHE A 61 -18.36 -2.17 11.05
N ASP A 62 -18.14 -0.87 11.18
CA ASP A 62 -18.49 0.10 10.16
C ASP A 62 -17.22 0.64 9.48
N MET A 63 -17.23 0.73 8.15
CA MET A 63 -16.18 1.38 7.36
C MET A 63 -16.72 2.64 6.72
N VAL A 64 -16.04 3.77 6.94
CA VAL A 64 -16.44 5.11 6.49
C VAL A 64 -15.43 5.66 5.49
N GLY A 65 -15.93 6.42 4.52
CA GLY A 65 -15.15 7.04 3.45
C GLY A 65 -15.77 6.76 2.09
N TYR A 66 -15.15 7.30 1.03
CA TYR A 66 -15.56 7.00 -0.34
C TYR A 66 -14.83 5.75 -0.82
N LEU A 67 -15.44 4.57 -0.58
CA LEU A 67 -14.83 3.25 -0.73
C LEU A 67 -15.38 2.52 -1.96
N SER A 68 -14.51 1.86 -2.73
CA SER A 68 -14.90 0.87 -3.74
C SER A 68 -15.45 -0.41 -3.08
N SER A 69 -16.03 -1.32 -3.88
CA SER A 69 -16.48 -2.63 -3.39
C SER A 69 -15.35 -3.45 -2.77
N GLU A 70 -14.18 -3.49 -3.43
CA GLU A 70 -12.99 -4.22 -2.99
C GLU A 70 -12.53 -3.78 -1.59
N VAL A 71 -12.51 -2.44 -1.36
CA VAL A 71 -12.14 -1.87 -0.05
C VAL A 71 -13.20 -2.16 1.01
N LYS A 72 -14.49 -2.21 0.64
CA LYS A 72 -15.56 -2.60 1.59
C LYS A 72 -15.46 -4.07 1.99
N GLU A 73 -15.02 -4.94 1.08
CA GLU A 73 -14.80 -6.35 1.33
C GLU A 73 -13.60 -6.61 2.27
N ALA A 74 -12.65 -5.67 2.36
CA ALA A 74 -11.54 -5.72 3.32
C ALA A 74 -12.05 -5.97 4.75
N ARG A 75 -13.23 -5.47 5.09
CA ARG A 75 -13.88 -5.69 6.39
C ARG A 75 -13.95 -7.17 6.77
N GLU A 76 -14.44 -8.00 5.86
CA GLU A 76 -14.63 -9.42 6.14
C GLU A 76 -13.29 -10.19 6.07
N ARG A 77 -12.39 -9.82 5.14
CA ARG A 77 -11.06 -10.42 5.07
C ARG A 77 -10.25 -10.15 6.33
N VAL A 78 -10.17 -8.91 6.77
CA VAL A 78 -9.41 -8.51 7.97
C VAL A 78 -10.00 -9.14 9.22
N ARG A 79 -11.34 -9.11 9.40
CA ARG A 79 -12.01 -9.73 10.53
C ARG A 79 -11.69 -11.21 10.64
N THR A 80 -11.79 -11.93 9.52
CA THR A 80 -11.54 -13.37 9.47
C THR A 80 -10.06 -13.68 9.66
N ALA A 81 -9.15 -12.93 9.03
CA ALA A 81 -7.72 -13.10 9.19
C ALA A 81 -7.27 -12.89 10.65
N LEU A 82 -7.73 -11.82 11.30
CA LEU A 82 -7.44 -11.57 12.72
C LEU A 82 -7.95 -12.70 13.61
N HIS A 83 -9.19 -13.16 13.38
CA HIS A 83 -9.75 -14.29 14.13
C HIS A 83 -8.91 -15.58 13.97
N ASN A 84 -8.51 -15.90 12.73
CA ASN A 84 -7.71 -17.09 12.44
C ASN A 84 -6.26 -16.96 12.95
N CYS A 85 -5.78 -15.75 13.16
CA CYS A 85 -4.50 -15.45 13.84
C CYS A 85 -4.63 -15.41 15.38
N GLY A 86 -5.82 -15.71 15.94
CA GLY A 86 -6.03 -15.80 17.39
C GLY A 86 -6.48 -14.50 18.06
N PHE A 87 -6.75 -13.43 17.30
CA PHE A 87 -7.24 -12.18 17.85
C PHE A 87 -8.76 -12.09 17.80
N CYS A 88 -9.38 -11.86 18.95
CA CYS A 88 -10.82 -11.68 19.04
C CYS A 88 -11.18 -10.20 19.08
N LEU A 89 -11.91 -9.73 18.08
CA LEU A 89 -12.44 -8.37 18.09
C LEU A 89 -13.45 -8.20 19.23
N PRO A 90 -13.37 -7.09 19.98
CA PRO A 90 -14.29 -6.86 21.10
C PRO A 90 -15.74 -6.68 20.61
N ALA A 91 -16.70 -7.12 21.43
CA ALA A 91 -18.13 -6.94 21.18
C ALA A 91 -18.54 -5.47 21.43
N LYS A 92 -17.91 -4.54 20.74
CA LYS A 92 -18.09 -3.09 20.79
C LYS A 92 -18.39 -2.53 19.41
N ARG A 93 -18.66 -1.24 19.33
CA ARG A 93 -18.76 -0.54 18.04
C ARG A 93 -17.36 -0.22 17.53
N ILE A 94 -17.01 -0.77 16.37
CA ILE A 94 -15.76 -0.52 15.67
C ILE A 94 -16.08 0.35 14.45
N THR A 95 -15.45 1.51 14.37
CA THR A 95 -15.55 2.41 13.21
C THR A 95 -14.17 2.60 12.60
N ILE A 96 -14.06 2.34 11.29
CA ILE A 96 -12.83 2.52 10.52
C ILE A 96 -13.07 3.63 9.50
N ASN A 97 -12.29 4.70 9.57
CA ASN A 97 -12.34 5.79 8.61
C ASN A 97 -11.10 5.81 7.72
N LEU A 98 -11.29 5.85 6.39
CA LEU A 98 -10.22 6.01 5.42
C LEU A 98 -10.20 7.45 4.89
N SER A 99 -9.36 8.27 5.45
CA SER A 99 -9.22 9.71 5.17
C SER A 99 -8.18 9.97 4.07
N PRO A 100 -8.38 10.96 3.17
CA PRO A 100 -9.49 11.92 3.10
C PRO A 100 -10.75 11.36 2.43
N ALA A 101 -11.94 11.83 2.83
CA ALA A 101 -13.22 11.29 2.35
C ALA A 101 -13.59 11.67 0.90
N ASN A 102 -12.98 12.72 0.36
CA ASN A 102 -13.26 13.23 -0.99
C ASN A 102 -12.61 12.42 -2.13
N ILE A 103 -11.72 11.48 -1.81
CA ILE A 103 -11.02 10.64 -2.80
C ILE A 103 -11.56 9.21 -2.69
N ARG A 104 -11.91 8.61 -3.83
CA ARG A 104 -12.37 7.22 -3.90
C ARG A 104 -11.19 6.28 -3.66
N LYS A 105 -11.26 5.47 -2.58
CA LYS A 105 -10.29 4.43 -2.28
C LYS A 105 -10.60 3.20 -3.09
N SER A 106 -9.58 2.66 -3.76
CA SER A 106 -9.63 1.43 -4.56
C SER A 106 -8.36 0.61 -4.38
N GLY A 107 -8.43 -0.67 -4.74
CA GLY A 107 -7.34 -1.63 -4.56
C GLY A 107 -7.43 -2.41 -3.25
N THR A 108 -6.62 -3.46 -3.15
CA THR A 108 -6.66 -4.43 -2.05
C THR A 108 -5.62 -4.17 -0.95
N GLY A 109 -4.72 -3.19 -1.13
CA GLY A 109 -3.62 -2.90 -0.22
C GLY A 109 -4.02 -2.33 1.15
N PHE A 110 -5.32 -2.20 1.44
CA PHE A 110 -5.83 -1.64 2.70
C PHE A 110 -5.97 -2.67 3.83
N ASP A 111 -5.93 -3.97 3.53
CA ASP A 111 -6.20 -5.01 4.52
C ASP A 111 -5.17 -4.98 5.66
N LEU A 112 -3.87 -4.96 5.31
CA LEU A 112 -2.81 -4.90 6.31
C LEU A 112 -2.89 -3.64 7.19
N PRO A 113 -2.96 -2.41 6.65
CA PRO A 113 -3.03 -1.21 7.49
C PRO A 113 -4.29 -1.16 8.35
N ILE A 114 -5.42 -1.71 7.91
CA ILE A 114 -6.63 -1.83 8.72
C ILE A 114 -6.41 -2.83 9.88
N ALA A 115 -5.80 -3.99 9.61
CA ALA A 115 -5.50 -4.99 10.64
C ALA A 115 -4.56 -4.41 11.71
N ILE A 116 -3.50 -3.73 11.30
CA ILE A 116 -2.54 -3.10 12.23
C ILE A 116 -3.22 -1.99 13.04
N ALA A 117 -4.05 -1.14 12.43
CA ALA A 117 -4.78 -0.11 13.14
C ALA A 117 -5.74 -0.70 14.20
N LEU A 118 -6.44 -1.79 13.89
CA LEU A 118 -7.28 -2.51 14.85
C LEU A 118 -6.47 -3.07 16.02
N LEU A 119 -5.34 -3.70 15.75
CA LEU A 119 -4.47 -4.28 16.78
C LEU A 119 -3.85 -3.19 17.69
N ILE A 120 -3.52 -2.03 17.15
CA ILE A 120 -3.07 -0.87 17.95
C ILE A 120 -4.22 -0.37 18.83
N ALA A 121 -5.43 -0.22 18.28
CA ALA A 121 -6.60 0.22 19.05
C ALA A 121 -6.98 -0.78 20.17
N MET A 122 -6.67 -2.07 19.97
CA MET A 122 -6.84 -3.13 20.95
C MET A 122 -5.65 -3.25 21.96
N GLU A 123 -4.66 -2.38 21.85
CA GLU A 123 -3.44 -2.37 22.67
C GLU A 123 -2.54 -3.62 22.50
N GLU A 124 -2.75 -4.41 21.42
CA GLU A 124 -1.93 -5.58 21.07
C GLU A 124 -0.57 -5.18 20.46
N ILE A 125 -0.48 -4.00 19.83
CA ILE A 125 0.74 -3.43 19.23
C ILE A 125 1.03 -2.05 19.84
N PRO A 126 2.26 -1.79 20.31
CA PRO A 126 2.65 -0.49 20.81
C PRO A 126 2.67 0.59 19.72
N VAL A 127 1.94 1.70 19.90
CA VAL A 127 1.87 2.82 18.95
C VAL A 127 3.25 3.36 18.55
N LYS A 128 4.19 3.38 19.47
CA LYS A 128 5.55 3.92 19.24
C LYS A 128 6.31 3.19 18.13
N HIS A 129 6.01 1.91 17.88
CA HIS A 129 6.69 1.08 16.89
C HIS A 129 6.11 1.25 15.47
N THR A 130 5.01 1.98 15.32
CA THR A 130 4.39 2.26 14.00
C THR A 130 4.62 3.70 13.52
N GLN A 131 5.34 4.50 14.32
CA GLN A 131 5.66 5.87 13.95
C GLN A 131 6.61 5.90 12.74
N ASN A 132 6.39 6.84 11.83
CA ASN A 132 7.18 7.00 10.61
C ASN A 132 7.13 5.78 9.67
N MET A 133 6.09 4.93 9.80
CA MET A 133 5.88 3.75 8.95
C MET A 133 4.67 3.92 8.05
N MET A 134 4.75 3.35 6.85
CA MET A 134 3.61 3.12 5.96
C MET A 134 3.43 1.63 5.73
N PHE A 135 2.17 1.22 5.67
CA PHE A 135 1.78 -0.19 5.53
C PHE A 135 0.96 -0.37 4.26
N THR A 136 1.23 -1.41 3.50
CA THR A 136 0.37 -1.84 2.39
C THR A 136 0.42 -3.36 2.24
N GLY A 137 -0.70 -3.97 1.89
CA GLY A 137 -0.78 -5.43 1.68
C GLY A 137 -2.21 -5.92 1.72
N GLU A 138 -2.49 -6.94 0.92
CA GLU A 138 -3.73 -7.70 0.97
C GLU A 138 -3.59 -8.87 1.92
N LEU A 139 -4.65 -9.24 2.62
CA LEU A 139 -4.70 -10.41 3.50
C LEU A 139 -5.60 -11.49 2.91
N ASN A 140 -5.12 -12.74 2.90
CA ASN A 140 -6.03 -13.85 2.78
C ASN A 140 -6.66 -14.19 4.15
N LEU A 141 -7.66 -15.07 4.16
CA LEU A 141 -8.40 -15.43 5.38
C LEU A 141 -7.54 -16.11 6.46
N ASN A 142 -6.38 -16.66 6.09
CA ASN A 142 -5.44 -17.31 7.02
C ASN A 142 -4.34 -16.37 7.52
N GLY A 143 -4.42 -15.07 7.20
CA GLY A 143 -3.43 -14.09 7.63
C GLY A 143 -2.13 -14.09 6.82
N GLN A 144 -2.09 -14.70 5.63
CA GLN A 144 -0.98 -14.52 4.70
C GLN A 144 -1.09 -13.17 3.99
N LEU A 145 0.04 -12.52 3.77
CA LEU A 145 0.17 -11.31 3.00
C LEU A 145 0.33 -11.64 1.52
N LEU A 146 -0.59 -11.13 0.72
CA LEU A 146 -0.57 -11.27 -0.73
C LEU A 146 0.01 -10.00 -1.36
N GLY A 147 0.72 -10.19 -2.48
CA GLY A 147 1.30 -9.08 -3.24
C GLY A 147 0.25 -8.10 -3.75
N VAL A 148 0.60 -6.83 -3.75
CA VAL A 148 -0.24 -5.73 -4.24
C VAL A 148 0.46 -4.98 -5.36
N SER A 149 -0.31 -4.28 -6.19
CA SER A 149 0.25 -3.49 -7.27
C SER A 149 0.69 -2.10 -6.79
N GLY A 150 1.80 -1.57 -7.36
CA GLY A 150 2.19 -0.19 -7.19
C GLY A 150 2.97 0.10 -5.90
N VAL A 151 3.73 -0.86 -5.40
CA VAL A 151 4.57 -0.65 -4.21
C VAL A 151 5.69 0.34 -4.49
N LEU A 152 6.26 0.34 -5.69
CA LEU A 152 7.30 1.32 -6.07
C LEU A 152 6.83 2.78 -5.90
N PRO A 153 5.72 3.25 -6.49
CA PRO A 153 5.22 4.60 -6.24
C PRO A 153 4.80 4.83 -4.78
N ILE A 154 4.26 3.84 -4.07
CA ILE A 154 3.92 3.96 -2.64
C ILE A 154 5.17 4.30 -1.83
N VAL A 155 6.25 3.57 -2.02
CA VAL A 155 7.52 3.80 -1.32
C VAL A 155 8.15 5.13 -1.74
N SER A 156 8.18 5.41 -3.05
CA SER A 156 8.78 6.64 -3.60
C SER A 156 8.09 7.90 -3.09
N ASP A 157 6.77 7.95 -3.16
CA ASP A 157 6.00 9.14 -2.76
C ASP A 157 5.85 9.21 -1.24
N GLY A 158 5.74 8.07 -0.56
CA GLY A 158 5.77 8.00 0.90
C GLY A 158 7.08 8.54 1.47
N LYS A 159 8.22 8.21 0.85
CA LYS A 159 9.53 8.78 1.22
C LYS A 159 9.57 10.30 1.03
N LYS A 160 9.07 10.82 -0.09
CA LYS A 160 8.96 12.27 -0.32
C LYS A 160 8.06 12.95 0.73
N ALA A 161 7.05 12.24 1.23
CA ALA A 161 6.18 12.70 2.32
C ALA A 161 6.82 12.61 3.71
N GLY A 162 8.05 12.06 3.83
CA GLY A 162 8.83 12.03 5.07
C GLY A 162 8.75 10.70 5.83
N TYR A 163 8.16 9.64 5.26
CA TYR A 163 8.18 8.31 5.86
C TYR A 163 9.49 7.58 5.55
N GLY A 164 10.06 6.90 6.55
CA GLY A 164 11.33 6.19 6.42
C GLY A 164 11.18 4.68 6.26
N HIS A 165 10.11 4.10 6.80
CA HIS A 165 9.92 2.66 6.88
C HIS A 165 8.64 2.23 6.15
N PHE A 166 8.72 1.15 5.39
CA PHE A 166 7.62 0.64 4.58
C PHE A 166 7.44 -0.85 4.82
N VAL A 167 6.27 -1.24 5.32
CA VAL A 167 5.90 -2.64 5.55
C VAL A 167 5.04 -3.12 4.38
N VAL A 168 5.56 -4.10 3.65
CA VAL A 168 4.96 -4.60 2.40
C VAL A 168 4.91 -6.13 2.41
N PRO A 169 4.12 -6.77 1.54
CA PRO A 169 4.24 -8.21 1.32
C PRO A 169 5.62 -8.61 0.81
N ALA A 170 6.15 -9.76 1.22
CA ALA A 170 7.45 -10.26 0.77
C ALA A 170 7.56 -10.34 -0.77
N ALA A 171 6.45 -10.69 -1.44
CA ALA A 171 6.37 -10.70 -2.91
C ALA A 171 6.65 -9.33 -3.57
N ASN A 172 6.49 -8.22 -2.83
CA ASN A 172 6.74 -6.86 -3.31
C ASN A 172 8.08 -6.28 -2.82
N LEU A 173 8.85 -7.03 -2.03
CA LEU A 173 10.07 -6.52 -1.41
C LEU A 173 11.08 -6.04 -2.45
N ALA A 174 11.26 -6.80 -3.53
CA ALA A 174 12.16 -6.43 -4.63
C ALA A 174 11.77 -5.10 -5.30
N GLU A 175 10.47 -4.93 -5.57
CA GLU A 175 9.93 -3.70 -6.16
C GLU A 175 10.14 -2.50 -5.22
N GLY A 176 9.84 -2.65 -3.93
CA GLY A 176 10.00 -1.57 -2.96
C GLY A 176 11.44 -1.13 -2.76
N ARG A 177 12.38 -2.08 -2.77
CA ARG A 177 13.83 -1.84 -2.59
C ARG A 177 14.51 -1.14 -3.76
N LEU A 178 13.82 -0.94 -4.89
CA LEU A 178 14.31 -0.08 -5.97
C LEU A 178 14.38 1.40 -5.55
N VAL A 179 13.69 1.79 -4.51
CA VAL A 179 13.75 3.17 -3.99
C VAL A 179 14.93 3.28 -3.02
N GLU A 180 15.99 3.92 -3.48
CA GLU A 180 17.19 4.16 -2.67
C GLU A 180 16.87 4.87 -1.35
N GLN A 181 17.60 4.53 -0.27
CA GLN A 181 17.46 5.13 1.07
C GLN A 181 16.05 5.01 1.69
N ALA A 182 15.18 4.13 1.23
CA ALA A 182 13.95 3.73 1.90
C ALA A 182 14.17 2.39 2.59
N GLU A 183 13.74 2.26 3.85
CA GLU A 183 13.79 0.98 4.54
C GLU A 183 12.50 0.22 4.26
N VAL A 184 12.59 -0.81 3.42
CA VAL A 184 11.45 -1.63 3.02
C VAL A 184 11.56 -3.00 3.67
N LEU A 185 10.55 -3.35 4.45
CA LEU A 185 10.44 -4.55 5.24
C LEU A 185 9.36 -5.47 4.64
N GLY A 186 9.76 -6.64 4.19
CA GLY A 186 8.87 -7.60 3.53
C GLY A 186 8.44 -8.72 4.47
N PHE A 187 7.16 -9.08 4.45
CA PHE A 187 6.61 -10.15 5.29
C PHE A 187 5.65 -11.04 4.50
N ASP A 188 5.62 -12.34 4.85
CA ASP A 188 4.69 -13.32 4.27
C ASP A 188 3.39 -13.44 5.07
N LYS A 189 3.42 -13.14 6.37
CA LYS A 189 2.29 -13.34 7.27
C LYS A 189 2.05 -12.14 8.18
N LEU A 190 0.79 -11.91 8.51
CA LEU A 190 0.36 -10.92 9.50
C LEU A 190 1.03 -11.14 10.87
N MET A 191 1.19 -12.40 11.28
CA MET A 191 1.84 -12.72 12.56
C MET A 191 3.30 -12.28 12.62
N ASP A 192 4.04 -12.34 11.51
CA ASP A 192 5.42 -11.90 11.44
C ASP A 192 5.51 -10.37 11.54
N VAL A 193 4.57 -9.64 10.91
CA VAL A 193 4.43 -8.18 11.08
C VAL A 193 4.13 -7.82 12.53
N ILE A 194 3.20 -8.55 13.17
CA ILE A 194 2.85 -8.31 14.58
C ILE A 194 4.06 -8.56 15.49
N HIS A 195 4.77 -9.66 15.29
CA HIS A 195 5.98 -9.97 16.04
C HIS A 195 7.02 -8.86 15.90
N PHE A 196 7.31 -8.43 14.68
CA PHE A 196 8.20 -7.31 14.41
C PHE A 196 7.75 -6.02 15.13
N LEU A 197 6.47 -5.68 15.06
CA LEU A 197 5.95 -4.46 15.70
C LEU A 197 5.91 -4.55 17.24
N GLN A 198 5.94 -5.75 17.81
CA GLN A 198 6.05 -5.95 19.26
C GLN A 198 7.50 -5.93 19.75
N THR A 199 8.42 -6.56 19.01
CA THR A 199 9.81 -6.80 19.44
C THR A 199 10.83 -5.90 18.76
N THR A 200 10.52 -5.35 17.60
CA THR A 200 11.45 -4.67 16.66
C THR A 200 12.50 -5.59 16.04
N GLU A 201 12.37 -6.90 16.21
CA GLU A 201 13.23 -7.89 15.59
C GLU A 201 12.73 -8.19 14.16
N TYR A 202 13.62 -8.02 13.17
CA TYR A 202 13.32 -8.29 11.76
C TYR A 202 14.40 -9.21 11.20
N GLU A 203 13.97 -10.36 10.73
CA GLU A 203 14.79 -11.24 9.91
C GLU A 203 14.52 -10.90 8.44
N ASP A 204 15.55 -10.37 7.78
CA ASP A 204 15.44 -10.07 6.35
C ASP A 204 15.25 -11.38 5.59
N PRO A 205 14.12 -11.60 4.89
CA PRO A 205 14.00 -12.76 4.03
C PRO A 205 15.15 -12.70 3.04
N GLU A 206 15.91 -13.80 2.89
CA GLU A 206 17.01 -13.87 1.93
C GLU A 206 16.52 -13.31 0.60
N PHE A 207 16.97 -12.09 0.33
CA PHE A 207 16.72 -11.43 -0.93
C PHE A 207 17.59 -12.14 -1.96
N LEU A 208 17.12 -13.30 -2.40
CA LEU A 208 17.50 -13.77 -3.72
C LEU A 208 17.04 -12.63 -4.65
N MET A 209 18.01 -11.74 -4.98
CA MET A 209 17.89 -10.99 -6.21
C MET A 209 17.50 -12.06 -7.21
N ALA A 210 16.20 -12.16 -7.50
CA ALA A 210 15.77 -12.82 -8.70
C ALA A 210 16.64 -12.12 -9.74
N ASP A 211 17.65 -12.83 -10.22
CA ASP A 211 18.37 -12.43 -11.40
C ASP A 211 17.29 -11.82 -12.26
N MET A 212 17.38 -10.54 -12.57
CA MET A 212 16.51 -9.97 -13.60
C MET A 212 16.91 -10.82 -14.81
N GLN A 213 16.29 -12.00 -14.85
CA GLN A 213 16.39 -12.88 -15.98
C GLN A 213 16.04 -11.93 -17.09
N LYS A 214 17.04 -11.60 -17.88
CA LYS A 214 16.82 -10.96 -19.16
C LYS A 214 15.68 -11.75 -19.73
N THR A 215 14.49 -11.18 -19.65
CA THR A 215 13.30 -11.80 -20.19
C THR A 215 13.66 -11.94 -21.65
N THR A 216 14.11 -13.12 -22.05
CA THR A 216 14.30 -13.45 -23.44
C THR A 216 12.89 -13.36 -23.98
N LEU A 217 12.60 -12.22 -24.62
CA LEU A 217 11.32 -12.04 -25.28
C LEU A 217 11.23 -13.19 -26.27
N GLU A 218 10.29 -14.09 -26.04
CA GLU A 218 10.05 -15.24 -26.94
C GLU A 218 9.59 -14.80 -28.34
N VAL A 219 9.43 -13.49 -28.56
CA VAL A 219 8.91 -12.82 -29.76
C VAL A 219 9.97 -11.86 -30.31
N ASP A 220 10.02 -11.72 -31.63
CA ASP A 220 10.91 -10.80 -32.33
C ASP A 220 10.14 -9.92 -33.30
N PHE A 221 10.52 -8.65 -33.41
CA PHE A 221 9.94 -7.71 -34.36
C PHE A 221 10.15 -8.15 -35.82
N ALA A 222 11.21 -8.92 -36.09
CA ALA A 222 11.47 -9.52 -37.39
C ALA A 222 10.35 -10.46 -37.87
N GLU A 223 9.59 -11.07 -36.94
CA GLU A 223 8.46 -11.97 -37.27
C GLU A 223 7.26 -11.25 -37.88
N VAL A 224 7.19 -9.92 -37.79
CA VAL A 224 6.10 -9.15 -38.34
C VAL A 224 6.20 -9.15 -39.83
N ASN A 225 5.31 -9.89 -40.55
CA ASN A 225 5.27 -9.94 -41.97
C ASN A 225 4.40 -8.80 -42.56
N GLY A 226 4.90 -8.16 -43.63
CA GLY A 226 4.20 -7.06 -44.26
C GLY A 226 4.21 -5.77 -43.44
N GLN A 227 3.15 -4.97 -43.61
CA GLN A 227 2.91 -3.72 -42.84
C GLN A 227 4.09 -2.73 -42.80
N ALA A 228 4.79 -2.52 -43.93
CA ALA A 228 6.03 -1.74 -44.01
C ALA A 228 5.88 -0.33 -43.39
N PHE A 229 4.73 0.33 -43.58
CA PHE A 229 4.46 1.65 -43.02
C PHE A 229 4.42 1.61 -41.47
N LEU A 230 3.74 0.63 -40.92
CA LEU A 230 3.56 0.50 -39.48
C LEU A 230 4.89 0.06 -38.81
N LYS A 231 5.65 -0.83 -39.47
CA LYS A 231 7.02 -1.16 -39.03
C LYS A 231 7.92 0.08 -38.95
N ARG A 232 7.91 0.90 -40.01
CA ARG A 232 8.70 2.11 -40.06
C ARG A 232 8.29 3.12 -38.98
N ALA A 233 6.97 3.25 -38.75
CA ALA A 233 6.48 4.11 -37.65
C ALA A 233 6.91 3.59 -36.27
N ALA A 234 6.90 2.27 -36.04
CA ALA A 234 7.36 1.63 -34.82
C ALA A 234 8.88 1.85 -34.59
N GLU A 235 9.72 1.69 -35.63
CA GLU A 235 11.15 1.96 -35.59
C GLU A 235 11.45 3.41 -35.18
N ILE A 236 10.73 4.39 -35.79
CA ILE A 236 10.89 5.81 -35.48
C ILE A 236 10.45 6.09 -34.05
N ALA A 237 9.34 5.52 -33.61
CA ALA A 237 8.86 5.68 -32.25
C ALA A 237 9.83 5.11 -31.23
N ALA A 238 10.35 3.90 -31.47
CA ALA A 238 11.32 3.25 -30.58
C ALA A 238 12.64 4.04 -30.51
N SER A 239 13.22 4.42 -31.66
CA SER A 239 14.49 5.13 -31.70
C SER A 239 14.42 6.55 -31.14
N GLY A 240 13.26 7.20 -31.21
CA GLY A 240 13.04 8.55 -30.70
C GLY A 240 12.36 8.63 -29.33
N MET A 241 12.11 7.49 -28.68
CA MET A 241 11.33 7.42 -27.41
C MET A 241 9.95 8.10 -27.53
N HIS A 242 9.30 7.99 -28.68
CA HIS A 242 8.02 8.63 -28.95
C HIS A 242 6.85 7.75 -28.59
N ASN A 243 5.79 8.35 -28.06
CA ASN A 243 4.53 7.65 -27.90
C ASN A 243 3.89 7.36 -29.27
N MET A 244 3.32 6.16 -29.43
CA MET A 244 2.67 5.72 -30.65
C MET A 244 1.24 5.26 -30.36
N LEU A 245 0.26 5.75 -31.12
CA LEU A 245 -1.12 5.27 -31.07
C LEU A 245 -1.46 4.53 -32.36
N MET A 246 -1.89 3.26 -32.22
CA MET A 246 -2.36 2.42 -33.33
C MET A 246 -3.87 2.28 -33.29
N VAL A 247 -4.56 2.76 -34.36
CA VAL A 247 -6.00 2.66 -34.52
C VAL A 247 -6.32 1.78 -35.71
N GLY A 248 -7.24 0.84 -35.56
CA GLY A 248 -7.65 -0.06 -36.64
C GLY A 248 -8.62 -1.13 -36.18
N PRO A 249 -9.21 -1.91 -37.10
CA PRO A 249 -10.17 -2.95 -36.79
C PRO A 249 -9.55 -4.10 -35.97
N PRO A 250 -10.36 -4.92 -35.30
CA PRO A 250 -9.91 -6.17 -34.69
C PRO A 250 -9.18 -7.05 -35.70
N GLY A 251 -8.12 -7.74 -35.30
CA GLY A 251 -7.33 -8.62 -36.17
C GLY A 251 -6.32 -7.92 -37.07
N SER A 252 -6.16 -6.60 -37.01
CA SER A 252 -5.20 -5.87 -37.85
C SER A 252 -3.73 -5.93 -37.34
N GLY A 253 -3.42 -6.80 -36.38
CA GLY A 253 -2.05 -7.01 -35.88
C GLY A 253 -1.52 -5.99 -34.89
N LYS A 254 -2.36 -5.09 -34.35
CA LYS A 254 -1.91 -4.04 -33.39
C LYS A 254 -1.23 -4.61 -32.15
N THR A 255 -1.85 -5.59 -31.49
CA THR A 255 -1.30 -6.26 -30.31
C THR A 255 0.02 -6.96 -30.63
N MET A 256 0.07 -7.69 -31.74
CA MET A 256 1.28 -8.38 -32.20
C MET A 256 2.47 -7.42 -32.38
N ILE A 257 2.23 -6.24 -32.93
CA ILE A 257 3.29 -5.23 -33.13
C ILE A 257 3.67 -4.57 -31.81
N SER A 258 2.71 -4.22 -30.93
CA SER A 258 3.02 -3.60 -29.67
C SER A 258 3.84 -4.50 -28.75
N GLU A 259 3.55 -5.79 -28.70
CA GLU A 259 4.34 -6.78 -27.93
C GLU A 259 5.78 -6.88 -28.43
N ARG A 260 5.95 -6.80 -29.76
CA ARG A 260 7.27 -6.93 -30.40
C ARG A 260 8.07 -5.62 -30.46
N MET A 261 7.42 -4.47 -30.22
CA MET A 261 8.16 -3.20 -30.12
C MET A 261 9.24 -3.20 -29.03
N ALA A 262 9.02 -3.95 -27.97
CA ALA A 262 10.00 -4.08 -26.88
C ALA A 262 11.34 -4.67 -27.35
N THR A 263 11.35 -5.46 -28.44
CA THR A 263 12.57 -6.08 -28.98
C THR A 263 13.45 -5.14 -29.80
N ILE A 264 12.93 -3.96 -30.18
CA ILE A 264 13.65 -2.95 -30.97
C ILE A 264 13.92 -1.66 -30.17
N LEU A 265 13.62 -1.67 -28.86
CA LEU A 265 14.03 -0.57 -27.95
C LEU A 265 15.55 -0.57 -27.79
N PRO A 266 16.20 0.62 -27.74
CA PRO A 266 17.63 0.75 -27.55
C PRO A 266 18.12 0.27 -26.18
#